data_83851784b8b568049c4313ec75c69008
#
_entry.id   83851784b8b568049c4313ec75c69008
#
_cell.length_a   1.000
_cell.length_b   1.000
_cell.length_c   1.000
_cell.angle_alpha   90.00
_cell.angle_beta   90.00
_cell.angle_gamma   90.00
#
_symmetry.space_group_name_H-M   'P 1'
#
loop_
_entity.id
_entity.type
_entity.pdbx_description
1 polymer ?
#
loop_
_entity_poly.entity_id
_entity_poly.type
_entity_poly.pdbx_seq_one_letter_code
_entity_poly.pdbx_strand_id
1 'polypeptide(L)'
;MKCYICLTDSIVTRKDYLDLLKVMLISARKNTSLHLVCLYDGNTNDPVYNLLKEFNVEIILHQLPYKLELMEIYPREWMLQNLGKEIEYNRIFGTFMRMEIPVVEKEEKYVLYSDIDVIFNADILLEELPHPTYLAAAPEYERNVEDMEYFNAGVLVMNIQGMKEKYEEFILKMKNRERNISGLFDQGYLNELCFKD
;
A
#
# COMPACT_ATOMS: atom_id res chain seq x y z
N MET A 1 -7.29 4.24 -15.98
CA MET A 1 -6.17 3.77 -15.15
C MET A 1 -6.72 3.18 -13.85
N LYS A 2 -6.21 2.03 -13.41
CA LYS A 2 -6.57 1.44 -12.11
C LYS A 2 -5.84 2.17 -10.97
N CYS A 3 -6.58 2.41 -9.87
CA CYS A 3 -6.03 2.92 -8.61
C CYS A 3 -6.33 1.90 -7.51
N TYR A 4 -5.27 1.35 -6.95
CA TYR A 4 -5.33 0.34 -5.89
C TYR A 4 -5.35 0.99 -4.52
N ILE A 5 -6.17 0.43 -3.63
CA ILE A 5 -6.12 0.61 -2.18
C ILE A 5 -5.99 -0.76 -1.53
N CYS A 6 -5.41 -0.82 -0.34
CA CYS A 6 -5.19 -2.06 0.38
C CYS A 6 -5.79 -1.98 1.77
N LEU A 7 -6.63 -2.95 2.13
CA LEU A 7 -7.35 -2.96 3.40
C LEU A 7 -7.34 -4.35 4.04
N THR A 8 -7.35 -4.38 5.35
CA THR A 8 -7.62 -5.56 6.16
C THR A 8 -8.87 -5.37 6.99
N ASP A 9 -9.36 -6.40 7.65
CA ASP A 9 -10.49 -6.36 8.57
C ASP A 9 -10.29 -5.40 9.77
N SER A 10 -9.05 -5.02 10.09
CA SER A 10 -8.74 -4.07 11.17
C SER A 10 -9.40 -2.70 10.99
N ILE A 11 -9.74 -2.32 9.75
CA ILE A 11 -10.44 -1.06 9.47
C ILE A 11 -11.85 -1.03 10.06
N VAL A 12 -12.48 -2.21 10.25
CA VAL A 12 -13.86 -2.31 10.78
C VAL A 12 -13.95 -1.86 12.24
N THR A 13 -12.89 -2.06 13.00
CA THR A 13 -12.85 -1.75 14.45
C THR A 13 -12.53 -0.28 14.73
N ARG A 14 -12.14 0.49 13.70
CA ARG A 14 -11.70 1.87 13.84
C ARG A 14 -12.54 2.83 13.01
N LYS A 15 -13.43 3.56 13.69
CA LYS A 15 -14.33 4.53 13.06
C LYS A 15 -13.58 5.61 12.28
N ASP A 16 -12.46 6.09 12.78
CA ASP A 16 -11.61 7.08 12.14
C ASP A 16 -11.12 6.62 10.75
N TYR A 17 -10.73 5.35 10.62
CA TYR A 17 -10.32 4.80 9.32
C TYR A 17 -11.47 4.64 8.34
N LEU A 18 -12.66 4.26 8.82
CA LEU A 18 -13.86 4.21 7.96
C LEU A 18 -14.24 5.60 7.43
N ASP A 19 -14.10 6.63 8.25
CA ASP A 19 -14.37 8.00 7.85
C ASP A 19 -13.34 8.50 6.83
N LEU A 20 -12.04 8.20 7.01
CA LEU A 20 -11.00 8.48 6.02
C LEU A 20 -11.28 7.77 4.69
N LEU A 21 -11.58 6.47 4.72
CA LEU A 21 -11.94 5.71 3.52
C LEU A 21 -13.14 6.34 2.79
N LYS A 22 -14.19 6.73 3.50
CA LYS A 22 -15.36 7.41 2.89
C LYS A 22 -14.98 8.71 2.20
N VAL A 23 -14.18 9.56 2.86
CA VAL A 23 -13.72 10.83 2.29
C VAL A 23 -12.90 10.59 1.03
N MET A 24 -11.98 9.64 1.07
CA MET A 24 -11.17 9.23 -0.09
C MET A 24 -12.07 8.76 -1.23
N LEU A 25 -13.00 7.81 -0.99
CA LEU A 25 -13.91 7.28 -2.01
C LEU A 25 -14.81 8.36 -2.62
N ILE A 26 -15.37 9.24 -1.79
CA ILE A 26 -16.19 10.37 -2.26
C ILE A 26 -15.36 11.30 -3.15
N SER A 27 -14.16 11.67 -2.72
CA SER A 27 -13.30 12.58 -3.48
C SER A 27 -12.84 11.96 -4.80
N ALA A 28 -12.48 10.68 -4.80
CA ALA A 28 -12.10 9.96 -6.00
C ALA A 28 -13.26 9.89 -7.01
N ARG A 29 -14.45 9.49 -6.58
CA ARG A 29 -15.64 9.40 -7.46
C ARG A 29 -16.09 10.73 -8.00
N LYS A 30 -15.93 11.81 -7.22
CA LYS A 30 -16.33 13.15 -7.64
C LYS A 30 -15.36 13.80 -8.62
N ASN A 31 -14.08 13.59 -8.43
CA ASN A 31 -13.04 14.39 -9.06
C ASN A 31 -12.15 13.61 -10.06
N THR A 32 -12.32 12.27 -10.17
CA THR A 32 -11.46 11.45 -11.03
C THR A 32 -12.27 10.46 -11.86
N SER A 33 -11.66 10.01 -12.96
CA SER A 33 -12.12 8.89 -13.80
C SER A 33 -11.45 7.55 -13.42
N LEU A 34 -10.77 7.46 -12.28
CA LEU A 34 -10.03 6.29 -11.84
C LEU A 34 -10.93 5.07 -11.63
N HIS A 35 -10.46 3.92 -12.09
CA HIS A 35 -11.02 2.62 -11.75
C HIS A 35 -10.44 2.18 -10.40
N LEU A 36 -11.24 2.31 -9.34
CA LEU A 36 -10.82 1.95 -7.99
C LEU A 36 -10.85 0.43 -7.80
N VAL A 37 -9.75 -0.12 -7.32
CA VAL A 37 -9.57 -1.55 -6.99
C VAL A 37 -9.12 -1.67 -5.54
N CYS A 38 -9.74 -2.53 -4.76
CA CYS A 38 -9.34 -2.81 -3.39
C CYS A 38 -8.81 -4.24 -3.25
N LEU A 39 -7.54 -4.39 -2.86
CA LEU A 39 -7.08 -5.65 -2.28
C LEU A 39 -7.59 -5.73 -0.84
N TYR A 40 -8.43 -6.70 -0.57
CA TYR A 40 -9.08 -6.84 0.72
C TYR A 40 -8.77 -8.17 1.40
N ASP A 41 -8.09 -8.11 2.55
CA ASP A 41 -7.84 -9.24 3.44
C ASP A 41 -8.84 -9.18 4.61
N GLY A 42 -10.09 -9.55 4.33
CA GLY A 42 -11.18 -9.52 5.30
C GLY A 42 -12.36 -10.38 4.81
N ASN A 43 -13.52 -10.20 5.47
CA ASN A 43 -14.71 -10.99 5.21
C ASN A 43 -15.73 -10.22 4.35
N THR A 44 -16.43 -10.92 3.45
CA THR A 44 -17.50 -10.34 2.62
C THR A 44 -18.71 -9.85 3.42
N ASN A 45 -18.83 -10.24 4.69
CA ASN A 45 -19.87 -9.76 5.61
C ASN A 45 -19.47 -8.47 6.36
N ASP A 46 -18.24 -8.00 6.20
CA ASP A 46 -17.78 -6.78 6.87
C ASP A 46 -18.49 -5.54 6.34
N PRO A 47 -18.79 -4.55 7.18
CA PRO A 47 -19.39 -3.29 6.76
C PRO A 47 -18.56 -2.58 5.68
N VAL A 48 -17.23 -2.68 5.74
CA VAL A 48 -16.31 -2.09 4.77
C VAL A 48 -16.48 -2.70 3.38
N TYR A 49 -16.73 -4.00 3.30
CA TYR A 49 -16.98 -4.68 2.02
C TYR A 49 -18.24 -4.13 1.32
N ASN A 50 -19.31 -3.87 2.08
CA ASN A 50 -20.53 -3.27 1.56
C ASN A 50 -20.29 -1.80 1.15
N LEU A 51 -19.55 -1.04 1.96
CA LEU A 51 -19.18 0.33 1.63
C LEU A 51 -18.39 0.40 0.30
N LEU A 52 -17.41 -0.46 0.09
CA LEU A 52 -16.66 -0.51 -1.16
C LEU A 52 -17.57 -0.78 -2.36
N LYS A 53 -18.55 -1.69 -2.21
CA LYS A 53 -19.56 -1.97 -3.24
C LYS A 53 -20.45 -0.77 -3.55
N GLU A 54 -20.92 -0.03 -2.54
CA GLU A 54 -21.72 1.19 -2.71
C GLU A 54 -20.99 2.23 -3.57
N PHE A 55 -19.67 2.27 -3.47
CA PHE A 55 -18.80 3.15 -4.28
C PHE A 55 -18.33 2.51 -5.59
N ASN A 56 -18.89 1.37 -6.02
CA ASN A 56 -18.46 0.64 -7.23
C ASN A 56 -16.95 0.35 -7.27
N VAL A 57 -16.33 0.05 -6.14
CA VAL A 57 -14.93 -0.40 -6.08
C VAL A 57 -14.86 -1.86 -6.49
N GLU A 58 -13.95 -2.21 -7.40
CA GLU A 58 -13.62 -3.60 -7.67
C GLU A 58 -12.92 -4.19 -6.44
N ILE A 59 -13.39 -5.33 -5.93
CA ILE A 59 -12.84 -5.94 -4.71
C ILE A 59 -12.19 -7.26 -5.08
N ILE A 60 -10.89 -7.35 -4.80
CA ILE A 60 -10.11 -8.58 -4.93
C ILE A 60 -9.86 -9.10 -3.51
N LEU A 61 -10.51 -10.22 -3.15
CA LEU A 61 -10.21 -10.90 -1.89
C LEU A 61 -8.83 -11.54 -2.01
N HIS A 62 -7.91 -11.10 -1.18
CA HIS A 62 -6.53 -11.55 -1.21
C HIS A 62 -5.96 -11.64 0.20
N GLN A 63 -5.47 -12.82 0.57
CA GLN A 63 -4.81 -13.02 1.86
C GLN A 63 -3.31 -12.83 1.71
N LEU A 64 -2.73 -12.04 2.61
CA LEU A 64 -1.29 -11.82 2.64
C LEU A 64 -0.55 -13.14 2.94
N PRO A 65 0.33 -13.63 2.04
CA PRO A 65 0.87 -15.00 2.15
C PRO A 65 1.98 -15.15 3.21
N TYR A 66 2.58 -14.05 3.71
CA TYR A 66 3.72 -14.04 4.62
C TYR A 66 3.41 -13.41 5.99
N LYS A 67 2.18 -13.57 6.47
CA LYS A 67 1.74 -13.05 7.79
C LYS A 67 2.60 -13.58 8.95
N LEU A 68 2.95 -14.87 8.92
CA LEU A 68 3.75 -15.49 9.98
C LEU A 68 5.17 -14.91 10.00
N GLU A 69 5.79 -14.75 8.83
CA GLU A 69 7.10 -14.14 8.69
C GLU A 69 7.12 -12.70 9.24
N LEU A 70 6.08 -11.91 8.94
CA LEU A 70 5.97 -10.56 9.47
C LEU A 70 5.84 -10.53 11.00
N MET A 71 5.12 -11.49 11.60
CA MET A 71 5.02 -11.60 13.06
C MET A 71 6.38 -11.96 13.70
N GLU A 72 7.19 -12.79 13.02
CA GLU A 72 8.53 -13.14 13.46
C GLU A 72 9.53 -11.99 13.25
N ILE A 73 9.40 -11.22 12.16
CA ILE A 73 10.23 -10.04 11.87
C ILE A 73 9.93 -8.90 12.84
N TYR A 74 8.65 -8.70 13.18
CA TYR A 74 8.18 -7.61 14.06
C TYR A 74 7.49 -8.18 15.31
N PRO A 75 8.17 -8.90 16.22
CA PRO A 75 7.54 -9.39 17.43
C PRO A 75 7.16 -8.22 18.35
N ARG A 76 6.19 -8.46 19.23
CA ARG A 76 5.64 -7.42 20.14
C ARG A 76 6.72 -6.73 20.97
N GLU A 77 7.66 -7.51 21.49
CA GLU A 77 8.78 -7.01 22.28
C GLU A 77 9.64 -6.01 21.48
N TRP A 78 9.89 -6.33 20.20
CA TRP A 78 10.62 -5.42 19.32
C TRP A 78 9.85 -4.13 19.08
N MET A 79 8.53 -4.21 18.84
CA MET A 79 7.68 -3.02 18.64
C MET A 79 7.70 -2.11 19.87
N LEU A 80 7.57 -2.68 21.07
CA LEU A 80 7.64 -1.91 22.32
C LEU A 80 9.00 -1.24 22.51
N GLN A 81 10.10 -1.93 22.22
CA GLN A 81 11.46 -1.42 22.40
C GLN A 81 11.83 -0.32 21.39
N ASN A 82 11.41 -0.46 20.13
CA ASN A 82 11.86 0.41 19.04
C ASN A 82 10.83 1.47 18.64
N LEU A 83 9.53 1.22 18.86
CA LEU A 83 8.45 2.14 18.50
C LEU A 83 7.77 2.75 19.74
N GLY A 84 8.12 2.27 20.94
CA GLY A 84 7.49 2.71 22.21
C GLY A 84 6.03 2.27 22.35
N LYS A 85 5.50 1.47 21.45
CA LYS A 85 4.12 0.97 21.44
C LYS A 85 3.99 -0.32 20.64
N GLU A 86 2.97 -1.09 21.00
CA GLU A 86 2.50 -2.23 20.21
C GLU A 86 1.62 -1.75 19.05
N ILE A 87 1.81 -2.34 17.87
CA ILE A 87 0.95 -2.13 16.71
C ILE A 87 0.23 -3.44 16.41
N GLU A 88 -1.08 -3.37 16.18
CA GLU A 88 -1.87 -4.53 15.80
C GLU A 88 -1.36 -5.13 14.49
N TYR A 89 -1.19 -6.46 14.46
CA TYR A 89 -0.65 -7.14 13.27
C TYR A 89 -1.48 -6.92 12.01
N ASN A 90 -2.81 -6.90 12.10
CA ASN A 90 -3.67 -6.63 10.95
C ASN A 90 -3.40 -5.25 10.33
N ARG A 91 -2.97 -4.27 11.11
CA ARG A 91 -2.52 -2.97 10.59
C ARG A 91 -1.20 -3.09 9.85
N ILE A 92 -0.24 -3.86 10.39
CA ILE A 92 1.03 -4.15 9.71
C ILE A 92 0.75 -4.91 8.41
N PHE A 93 -0.11 -5.93 8.44
CA PHE A 93 -0.49 -6.67 7.25
C PHE A 93 -1.10 -5.78 6.17
N GLY A 94 -1.97 -4.82 6.58
CA GLY A 94 -2.57 -3.85 5.67
C GLY A 94 -1.55 -3.02 4.90
N THR A 95 -0.46 -2.58 5.56
CA THR A 95 0.59 -1.83 4.86
C THR A 95 1.36 -2.70 3.85
N PHE A 96 1.61 -3.96 4.18
CA PHE A 96 2.31 -4.89 3.28
C PHE A 96 1.46 -5.39 2.10
N MET A 97 0.13 -5.26 2.15
CA MET A 97 -0.75 -5.67 1.06
C MET A 97 -0.42 -4.98 -0.27
N ARG A 98 0.14 -3.77 -0.25
CA ARG A 98 0.55 -3.07 -1.50
C ARG A 98 1.67 -3.79 -2.25
N MET A 99 2.47 -4.60 -1.55
CA MET A 99 3.50 -5.44 -2.16
C MET A 99 2.90 -6.55 -3.04
N GLU A 100 1.63 -6.90 -2.82
CA GLU A 100 0.90 -7.93 -3.57
C GLU A 100 0.28 -7.40 -4.87
N ILE A 101 0.17 -6.08 -5.05
CA ILE A 101 -0.42 -5.48 -6.25
C ILE A 101 0.22 -6.03 -7.54
N PRO A 102 1.56 -6.11 -7.67
CA PRO A 102 2.19 -6.64 -8.86
C PRO A 102 1.85 -8.11 -9.12
N VAL A 103 1.53 -8.87 -8.08
CA VAL A 103 1.17 -10.29 -8.19
C VAL A 103 -0.23 -10.48 -8.74
N VAL A 104 -1.18 -9.65 -8.32
CA VAL A 104 -2.60 -9.76 -8.69
C VAL A 104 -2.93 -9.02 -9.98
N GLU A 105 -2.26 -7.89 -10.26
CA GLU A 105 -2.50 -7.13 -11.50
C GLU A 105 -1.93 -7.86 -12.73
N LYS A 106 -2.77 -8.04 -13.77
CA LYS A 106 -2.41 -8.80 -14.99
C LYS A 106 -2.57 -7.99 -16.28
N GLU A 107 -3.27 -6.88 -16.23
CA GLU A 107 -3.72 -6.16 -17.43
C GLU A 107 -2.96 -4.86 -17.65
N GLU A 108 -2.77 -4.10 -16.56
CA GLU A 108 -2.18 -2.76 -16.63
C GLU A 108 -0.66 -2.81 -16.55
N LYS A 109 0.00 -1.95 -17.32
CA LYS A 109 1.45 -1.74 -17.23
C LYS A 109 1.81 -0.86 -16.03
N TYR A 110 1.03 0.20 -15.82
CA TYR A 110 1.17 1.14 -14.73
C TYR A 110 -0.12 1.25 -13.95
N VAL A 111 -0.03 1.26 -12.64
CA VAL A 111 -1.18 1.49 -11.74
C VAL A 111 -0.81 2.57 -10.72
N LEU A 112 -1.84 3.24 -10.22
CA LEU A 112 -1.72 4.09 -9.04
C LEU A 112 -2.00 3.24 -7.80
N TYR A 113 -1.25 3.47 -6.74
CA TYR A 113 -1.61 3.05 -5.38
C TYR A 113 -1.86 4.30 -4.53
N SER A 114 -2.83 4.23 -3.64
CA SER A 114 -3.13 5.29 -2.68
C SER A 114 -3.47 4.73 -1.31
N ASP A 115 -2.93 5.34 -0.26
CA ASP A 115 -3.45 5.18 1.10
C ASP A 115 -4.86 5.80 1.21
N ILE A 116 -5.58 5.47 2.28
CA ILE A 116 -6.98 5.91 2.47
C ILE A 116 -7.11 7.32 3.07
N ASP A 117 -6.04 7.92 3.52
CA ASP A 117 -5.98 9.28 4.07
C ASP A 117 -5.63 10.35 3.02
N VAL A 118 -5.91 10.03 1.77
CA VAL A 118 -5.69 10.88 0.58
C VAL A 118 -7.01 11.49 0.10
N ILE A 119 -6.97 12.74 -0.36
CA ILE A 119 -8.09 13.42 -1.02
C ILE A 119 -7.74 13.68 -2.48
N PHE A 120 -8.53 13.12 -3.39
CA PHE A 120 -8.41 13.39 -4.82
C PHE A 120 -9.05 14.73 -5.17
N ASN A 121 -8.28 15.66 -5.69
CA ASN A 121 -8.72 17.04 -5.94
C ASN A 121 -8.98 17.33 -7.43
N ALA A 122 -8.39 16.54 -8.31
CA ALA A 122 -8.53 16.63 -9.76
C ALA A 122 -8.37 15.25 -10.39
N ASP A 123 -8.73 15.11 -11.66
CA ASP A 123 -8.47 13.88 -12.41
C ASP A 123 -6.98 13.62 -12.59
N ILE A 124 -6.61 12.38 -12.73
CA ILE A 124 -5.24 11.92 -12.87
C ILE A 124 -5.12 11.20 -14.20
N LEU A 125 -4.38 11.80 -15.13
CA LEU A 125 -4.18 11.26 -16.46
C LEU A 125 -2.86 10.50 -16.51
N LEU A 126 -2.87 9.29 -17.07
CA LEU A 126 -1.68 8.43 -17.16
C LEU A 126 -0.53 9.13 -17.91
N GLU A 127 -0.86 9.93 -18.92
CA GLU A 127 0.10 10.67 -19.74
C GLU A 127 0.85 11.76 -18.98
N GLU A 128 0.29 12.21 -17.85
CA GLU A 128 0.89 13.24 -16.98
C GLU A 128 1.74 12.62 -15.88
N LEU A 129 1.66 11.30 -15.69
CA LEU A 129 2.42 10.60 -14.66
C LEU A 129 3.79 10.16 -15.17
N PRO A 130 4.79 10.06 -14.28
CA PRO A 130 6.07 9.46 -14.63
C PRO A 130 5.88 7.99 -15.03
N HIS A 131 6.74 7.52 -15.92
CA HIS A 131 6.80 6.11 -16.33
C HIS A 131 8.06 5.46 -15.75
N PRO A 132 8.05 5.11 -14.46
CA PRO A 132 9.24 4.61 -13.77
C PRO A 132 9.61 3.19 -14.21
N THR A 133 10.87 2.79 -13.94
CA THR A 133 11.31 1.40 -14.09
C THR A 133 10.63 0.51 -13.05
N TYR A 134 10.53 0.94 -11.81
CA TYR A 134 9.89 0.21 -10.71
C TYR A 134 8.68 0.98 -10.16
N LEU A 135 8.94 2.08 -9.48
CA LEU A 135 7.90 2.95 -8.94
C LEU A 135 8.32 4.42 -8.97
N ALA A 136 7.34 5.32 -8.91
CA ALA A 136 7.54 6.73 -8.61
C ALA A 136 6.74 7.11 -7.38
N ALA A 137 7.32 7.93 -6.52
CA ALA A 137 6.77 8.37 -5.26
C ALA A 137 7.21 9.81 -4.93
N ALA A 138 6.52 10.45 -3.99
CA ALA A 138 6.96 11.72 -3.43
C ALA A 138 8.05 11.49 -2.36
N PRO A 139 8.96 12.46 -2.16
CA PRO A 139 9.90 12.40 -1.03
C PRO A 139 9.16 12.42 0.31
N GLU A 140 9.78 11.86 1.36
CA GLU A 140 9.26 11.99 2.72
C GLU A 140 9.31 13.45 3.17
N TYR A 141 8.29 13.88 3.93
CA TYR A 141 7.95 15.28 4.19
C TYR A 141 9.10 16.15 4.75
N GLU A 142 10.01 15.59 5.51
CA GLU A 142 11.09 16.34 6.16
C GLU A 142 12.39 16.46 5.34
N ARG A 143 12.38 16.03 4.07
CA ARG A 143 13.58 15.97 3.25
C ARG A 143 13.45 16.84 1.99
N ASN A 144 14.50 17.58 1.68
CA ASN A 144 14.57 18.33 0.43
C ASN A 144 14.55 17.39 -0.76
N VAL A 145 13.85 17.77 -1.83
CA VAL A 145 13.77 16.99 -3.08
C VAL A 145 15.16 16.75 -3.69
N GLU A 146 16.09 17.67 -3.46
CA GLU A 146 17.48 17.58 -3.94
C GLU A 146 18.33 16.56 -3.17
N ASP A 147 17.96 16.27 -1.90
CA ASP A 147 18.63 15.34 -1.01
C ASP A 147 17.77 14.07 -0.77
N MET A 148 16.97 13.68 -1.77
CA MET A 148 16.02 12.58 -1.63
C MET A 148 16.73 11.24 -1.41
N GLU A 149 16.87 10.85 -0.15
CA GLU A 149 17.38 9.54 0.26
C GLU A 149 16.27 8.57 0.67
N TYR A 150 15.01 9.04 0.75
CA TYR A 150 13.89 8.26 1.23
C TYR A 150 12.57 8.82 0.71
N PHE A 151 11.68 7.95 0.20
CA PHE A 151 10.37 8.35 -0.30
C PHE A 151 9.22 7.87 0.59
N ASN A 152 8.10 8.59 0.52
CA ASN A 152 6.84 8.21 1.16
C ASN A 152 6.09 7.18 0.29
N ALA A 153 5.54 6.14 0.92
CA ALA A 153 4.84 5.06 0.22
C ALA A 153 3.31 5.23 0.17
N GLY A 154 2.76 6.37 0.63
CA GLY A 154 1.31 6.59 0.68
C GLY A 154 0.64 6.80 -0.67
N VAL A 155 1.39 7.30 -1.68
CA VAL A 155 0.93 7.41 -3.08
C VAL A 155 2.05 6.98 -4.00
N LEU A 156 1.79 5.97 -4.85
CA LEU A 156 2.80 5.37 -5.73
C LEU A 156 2.25 5.21 -7.15
N VAL A 157 3.08 5.53 -8.14
CA VAL A 157 2.89 5.03 -9.50
C VAL A 157 3.76 3.80 -9.66
N MET A 158 3.16 2.64 -9.86
CA MET A 158 3.87 1.36 -9.93
C MET A 158 3.95 0.85 -11.37
N ASN A 159 5.15 0.50 -11.84
CA ASN A 159 5.34 -0.32 -13.02
C ASN A 159 5.19 -1.78 -12.62
N ILE A 160 4.12 -2.42 -13.07
CA ILE A 160 3.77 -3.78 -12.63
C ILE A 160 4.87 -4.80 -12.98
N GLN A 161 5.45 -4.71 -14.17
CA GLN A 161 6.52 -5.63 -14.55
C GLN A 161 7.80 -5.43 -13.74
N GLY A 162 8.23 -4.18 -13.57
CA GLY A 162 9.42 -3.88 -12.73
C GLY A 162 9.21 -4.29 -11.27
N MET A 163 8.02 -4.03 -10.73
CA MET A 163 7.71 -4.43 -9.35
C MET A 163 7.61 -5.95 -9.16
N LYS A 164 7.27 -6.74 -10.20
CA LYS A 164 7.35 -8.22 -10.14
C LYS A 164 8.78 -8.71 -9.94
N GLU A 165 9.74 -8.07 -10.57
CA GLU A 165 11.17 -8.40 -10.38
C GLU A 165 11.61 -8.10 -8.94
N LYS A 166 11.23 -6.96 -8.39
CA LYS A 166 11.52 -6.60 -6.99
C LYS A 166 10.74 -7.45 -5.98
N TYR A 167 9.57 -7.96 -6.35
CA TYR A 167 8.79 -8.86 -5.50
C TYR A 167 9.50 -10.18 -5.20
N GLU A 168 10.23 -10.75 -6.14
CA GLU A 168 11.02 -11.97 -5.90
C GLU A 168 12.12 -11.73 -4.85
N GLU A 169 12.82 -10.60 -4.93
CA GLU A 169 13.81 -10.19 -3.94
C GLU A 169 13.16 -9.95 -2.56
N PHE A 170 12.01 -9.26 -2.55
CA PHE A 170 11.23 -9.03 -1.33
C PHE A 170 10.81 -10.34 -0.65
N ILE A 171 10.29 -11.31 -1.40
CA ILE A 171 9.89 -12.62 -0.86
C ILE A 171 11.09 -13.39 -0.28
N LEU A 172 12.27 -13.26 -0.89
CA LEU A 172 13.47 -13.86 -0.34
C LEU A 172 13.84 -13.26 1.04
N LYS A 173 13.76 -11.93 1.16
CA LYS A 173 13.94 -11.23 2.45
C LYS A 173 12.92 -11.70 3.50
N MET A 174 11.64 -11.86 3.13
CA MET A 174 10.61 -12.37 4.03
C MET A 174 10.93 -13.79 4.52
N LYS A 175 11.31 -14.69 3.61
CA LYS A 175 11.69 -16.08 3.96
C LYS A 175 12.90 -16.14 4.88
N ASN A 176 13.86 -15.26 4.70
CA ASN A 176 15.05 -15.14 5.53
C ASN A 176 14.82 -14.38 6.85
N ARG A 177 13.62 -13.85 7.11
CA ARG A 177 13.28 -12.96 8.24
C ARG A 177 14.19 -11.73 8.31
N GLU A 178 14.59 -11.23 7.14
CA GLU A 178 15.40 -10.03 7.04
C GLU A 178 14.54 -8.79 7.27
N ARG A 179 14.81 -8.06 8.35
CA ARG A 179 14.19 -6.76 8.59
C ARG A 179 14.86 -5.72 7.70
N ASN A 180 14.06 -4.85 7.09
CA ASN A 180 14.62 -3.69 6.40
C ASN A 180 15.38 -2.77 7.37
N ILE A 181 16.38 -2.07 6.87
CA ILE A 181 17.21 -1.13 7.62
C ILE A 181 16.87 0.33 7.34
N SER A 182 16.07 0.57 6.30
CA SER A 182 15.82 1.92 5.77
C SER A 182 14.62 2.62 6.40
N GLY A 183 13.81 1.95 7.21
CA GLY A 183 12.62 2.57 7.81
C GLY A 183 11.66 1.58 8.44
N LEU A 184 10.38 1.98 8.56
CA LEU A 184 9.35 1.16 9.19
C LEU A 184 8.55 0.38 8.15
N PHE A 185 8.33 -0.89 8.44
CA PHE A 185 7.44 -1.78 7.70
C PHE A 185 7.71 -1.80 6.18
N ASP A 186 6.65 -1.81 5.39
CA ASP A 186 6.68 -1.90 3.93
C ASP A 186 7.37 -0.72 3.24
N GLN A 187 7.21 0.50 3.75
CA GLN A 187 7.88 1.68 3.20
C GLN A 187 9.41 1.53 3.25
N GLY A 188 9.93 0.95 4.34
CA GLY A 188 11.37 0.65 4.45
C GLY A 188 11.84 -0.36 3.40
N TYR A 189 11.06 -1.43 3.15
CA TYR A 189 11.40 -2.40 2.10
C TYR A 189 11.32 -1.80 0.70
N LEU A 190 10.28 -1.01 0.40
CA LEU A 190 10.16 -0.32 -0.88
C LEU A 190 11.34 0.62 -1.14
N ASN A 191 11.75 1.39 -0.14
CA ASN A 191 12.93 2.26 -0.25
C ASN A 191 14.22 1.45 -0.45
N GLU A 192 14.39 0.34 0.24
CA GLU A 192 15.56 -0.52 0.10
C GLU A 192 15.65 -1.20 -1.27
N LEU A 193 14.50 -1.63 -1.80
CA LEU A 193 14.40 -2.38 -3.05
C LEU A 193 14.42 -1.50 -4.30
N CYS A 194 13.89 -0.29 -4.23
CA CYS A 194 13.59 0.52 -5.42
C CYS A 194 14.36 1.85 -5.48
N PHE A 195 14.95 2.31 -4.38
CA PHE A 195 15.58 3.65 -4.36
C PHE A 195 17.01 3.67 -4.87
N LYS A 196 17.72 2.55 -4.83
CA LYS A 196 19.15 2.49 -5.16
C LYS A 196 19.45 2.13 -6.61
N ASP A 197 18.44 1.83 -7.40
CA ASP A 197 18.50 1.48 -8.82
C ASP A 197 17.87 2.59 -9.70
#